data_f2e2258c2defc1e5970b03473e03e80b
#
_entry.id   f2e2258c2defc1e5970b03473e03e80b
#
_cell.length_a   1.000
_cell.length_b   1.000
_cell.length_c   1.000
_cell.angle_alpha   90.00
_cell.angle_beta   90.00
_cell.angle_gamma   90.00
#
_symmetry.space_group_name_H-M   'P 1'
#
loop_
_entity.id
_entity.type
_entity.pdbx_description
1 polymer ?
#
loop_
_entity_poly.entity_id
_entity_poly.type
_entity_poly.pdbx_seq_one_letter_code
_entity_poly.pdbx_strand_id
1 'polypeptide(L)'
;MTMNIRRLLAVALGLALLCTVDAAGPKAFAKELKLATFLPPTHRIVKLYEDVAKEIAEDSKGDLTIKVYAGGTLGAGPFQQYKRAVEGVADIADICHAFHAKVFARTMLTVLPGASTSASDATTRLWNIAPMLADDYKEVHNVYMYSVSQAVLTSRDKAIRNVSDLKGVKVLTPGAAFAPIVGAWGASPVPMDLNEMFNALSTGVVDMVALPATSLTPPFRLAEIAKYTSRGLSGLFNPCGAIMNKESYAALTPSQKAIFDKHTGKSLA
;
A
#
# COMPACT_ATOMS: atom_id res chain seq x y z
N MET A 1 -50.77 46.02 49.30
CA MET A 1 -50.44 45.38 48.02
C MET A 1 -49.14 44.62 48.24
N THR A 2 -49.23 43.41 48.75
CA THR A 2 -48.12 42.56 49.18
C THR A 2 -47.95 41.44 48.15
N MET A 3 -46.93 41.57 47.31
CA MET A 3 -46.60 40.60 46.29
C MET A 3 -45.88 39.40 46.90
N ASN A 4 -46.45 38.22 46.74
CA ASN A 4 -46.08 36.98 47.41
C ASN A 4 -44.67 36.53 46.98
N ILE A 5 -43.71 36.54 47.90
CA ILE A 5 -42.30 36.09 47.73
C ILE A 5 -42.19 34.65 47.17
N ARG A 6 -43.20 33.80 47.39
CA ARG A 6 -43.28 32.43 46.87
C ARG A 6 -43.38 32.34 45.33
N ARG A 7 -43.91 33.38 44.66
CA ARG A 7 -44.01 33.41 43.17
C ARG A 7 -42.73 33.89 42.52
N LEU A 8 -41.89 34.66 43.18
CA LEU A 8 -40.58 35.07 42.68
C LEU A 8 -39.56 33.93 42.77
N LEU A 9 -39.60 33.06 43.75
CA LEU A 9 -38.75 31.90 43.87
C LEU A 9 -39.08 30.81 42.84
N ALA A 10 -40.35 30.64 42.43
CA ALA A 10 -40.73 29.69 41.40
C ALA A 10 -40.30 30.10 39.99
N VAL A 11 -40.19 31.42 39.69
CA VAL A 11 -39.75 31.92 38.40
C VAL A 11 -38.21 31.86 38.30
N ALA A 12 -37.49 32.08 39.42
CA ALA A 12 -36.01 31.98 39.42
C ALA A 12 -35.52 30.51 39.27
N LEU A 13 -36.28 29.52 39.81
CA LEU A 13 -35.96 28.09 39.67
C LEU A 13 -36.29 27.56 38.26
N GLY A 14 -37.27 28.14 37.58
CA GLY A 14 -37.66 27.78 36.21
C GLY A 14 -36.68 28.29 35.13
N LEU A 15 -35.94 29.39 35.38
CA LEU A 15 -34.95 29.95 34.44
C LEU A 15 -33.58 29.26 34.58
N ALA A 16 -33.25 28.60 35.69
CA ALA A 16 -31.98 27.95 35.91
C ALA A 16 -31.92 26.53 35.22
N LEU A 17 -33.06 25.96 34.82
CA LEU A 17 -33.14 24.62 34.20
C LEU A 17 -33.05 24.65 32.64
N LEU A 18 -32.95 25.83 32.02
CA LEU A 18 -32.96 25.99 30.56
C LEU A 18 -31.60 26.30 29.95
N CYS A 19 -30.50 26.26 30.71
CA CYS A 19 -29.16 26.60 30.25
C CYS A 19 -28.18 25.38 30.28
N THR A 20 -28.63 24.15 30.35
CA THR A 20 -27.81 23.02 29.94
C THR A 20 -28.12 22.69 28.48
N VAL A 21 -27.92 23.64 27.57
CA VAL A 21 -27.68 23.28 26.18
C VAL A 21 -26.33 22.59 26.20
N ASP A 22 -26.35 21.26 26.16
CA ASP A 22 -25.20 20.47 25.77
C ASP A 22 -24.60 21.15 24.55
N ALA A 23 -23.43 21.74 24.72
CA ALA A 23 -22.57 22.16 23.63
C ALA A 23 -21.97 20.91 22.97
N ALA A 24 -22.84 19.99 22.55
CA ALA A 24 -22.52 19.02 21.53
C ALA A 24 -22.33 19.86 20.26
N GLY A 25 -21.11 20.36 20.06
CA GLY A 25 -20.69 20.86 18.76
C GLY A 25 -21.14 19.89 17.68
N PRO A 26 -21.33 20.33 16.44
CA PRO A 26 -21.80 19.47 15.38
C PRO A 26 -20.97 18.18 15.43
N LYS A 27 -21.63 17.03 15.69
CA LYS A 27 -21.00 15.73 15.58
C LYS A 27 -20.38 15.69 14.20
N ALA A 28 -19.05 15.77 14.11
CA ALA A 28 -18.36 15.53 12.87
C ALA A 28 -18.91 14.21 12.35
N PHE A 29 -19.44 14.21 11.14
CA PHE A 29 -19.93 12.97 10.53
C PHE A 29 -18.77 12.01 10.46
N ALA A 30 -18.94 10.81 11.04
CA ALA A 30 -17.93 9.76 10.98
C ALA A 30 -17.48 9.59 9.52
N LYS A 31 -16.18 9.69 9.29
CA LYS A 31 -15.59 9.61 7.96
C LYS A 31 -15.17 8.16 7.70
N GLU A 32 -15.74 7.53 6.68
CA GLU A 32 -15.25 6.24 6.18
C GLU A 32 -14.36 6.49 4.95
N LEU A 33 -13.13 5.97 5.00
CA LEU A 33 -12.18 5.94 3.89
C LEU A 33 -12.21 4.57 3.22
N LYS A 34 -12.12 4.53 1.89
CA LYS A 34 -12.03 3.31 1.10
C LYS A 34 -10.57 3.02 0.79
N LEU A 35 -10.06 1.85 1.21
CA LEU A 35 -8.74 1.37 0.84
C LEU A 35 -8.86 0.27 -0.22
N ALA A 36 -8.37 0.51 -1.42
CA ALA A 36 -8.32 -0.46 -2.50
C ALA A 36 -6.99 -1.21 -2.51
N THR A 37 -7.03 -2.53 -2.58
CA THR A 37 -5.85 -3.35 -2.84
C THR A 37 -6.15 -4.44 -3.85
N PHE A 38 -5.19 -4.70 -4.74
CA PHE A 38 -5.24 -5.79 -5.71
C PHE A 38 -4.86 -7.14 -5.08
N LEU A 39 -4.29 -7.12 -3.87
CA LEU A 39 -3.84 -8.31 -3.17
C LEU A 39 -5.03 -9.14 -2.66
N PRO A 40 -4.95 -10.48 -2.72
CA PRO A 40 -6.00 -11.35 -2.21
C PRO A 40 -6.26 -11.13 -0.70
N PRO A 41 -7.48 -11.37 -0.20
CA PRO A 41 -7.83 -11.17 1.21
C PRO A 41 -6.91 -11.91 2.20
N THR A 42 -6.33 -13.04 1.78
CA THR A 42 -5.42 -13.85 2.61
C THR A 42 -3.98 -13.33 2.66
N HIS A 43 -3.69 -12.26 1.93
CA HIS A 43 -2.33 -11.72 1.88
C HIS A 43 -2.00 -10.94 3.16
N ARG A 44 -0.77 -11.12 3.71
CA ARG A 44 -0.34 -10.49 4.98
C ARG A 44 -0.46 -8.96 4.98
N ILE A 45 -0.29 -8.31 3.82
CA ILE A 45 -0.44 -6.85 3.71
C ILE A 45 -1.90 -6.43 3.84
N VAL A 46 -2.84 -7.23 3.35
CA VAL A 46 -4.28 -6.97 3.58
C VAL A 46 -4.59 -7.05 5.07
N LYS A 47 -4.05 -8.06 5.76
CA LYS A 47 -4.18 -8.17 7.22
C LYS A 47 -3.60 -6.95 7.95
N LEU A 48 -2.43 -6.46 7.52
CA LEU A 48 -1.85 -5.22 8.06
C LEU A 48 -2.80 -4.03 7.88
N TYR A 49 -3.41 -3.86 6.71
CA TYR A 49 -4.39 -2.80 6.48
C TYR A 49 -5.62 -2.91 7.37
N GLU A 50 -6.12 -4.12 7.59
CA GLU A 50 -7.26 -4.37 8.48
C GLU A 50 -6.90 -4.05 9.94
N ASP A 51 -5.69 -4.41 10.39
CA ASP A 51 -5.22 -4.11 11.74
C ASP A 51 -5.06 -2.59 11.95
N VAL A 52 -4.44 -1.88 11.02
CA VAL A 52 -4.32 -0.41 11.03
C VAL A 52 -5.71 0.26 10.98
N ALA A 53 -6.61 -0.23 10.16
CA ALA A 53 -7.99 0.28 10.09
C ALA A 53 -8.72 0.15 11.45
N LYS A 54 -8.52 -0.98 12.14
CA LYS A 54 -9.06 -1.23 13.47
C LYS A 54 -8.47 -0.26 14.50
N GLU A 55 -7.14 -0.09 14.53
CA GLU A 55 -6.46 0.82 15.46
C GLU A 55 -6.92 2.28 15.25
N ILE A 56 -7.05 2.73 14.00
CA ILE A 56 -7.56 4.07 13.67
C ILE A 56 -9.01 4.23 14.15
N ALA A 57 -9.86 3.21 13.95
CA ALA A 57 -11.25 3.26 14.41
C ALA A 57 -11.36 3.31 15.94
N GLU A 58 -10.53 2.54 16.66
CA GLU A 58 -10.47 2.53 18.12
C GLU A 58 -9.99 3.88 18.68
N ASP A 59 -8.87 4.41 18.17
CA ASP A 59 -8.31 5.69 18.62
C ASP A 59 -9.22 6.89 18.30
N SER A 60 -9.91 6.84 17.15
CA SER A 60 -10.88 7.87 16.76
C SER A 60 -12.25 7.70 17.39
N LYS A 61 -12.48 6.63 18.17
CA LYS A 61 -13.80 6.25 18.69
C LYS A 61 -14.87 6.16 17.60
N GLY A 62 -14.48 5.70 16.41
CA GLY A 62 -15.33 5.56 15.26
C GLY A 62 -15.54 6.84 14.42
N ASP A 63 -14.90 7.95 14.77
CA ASP A 63 -14.99 9.19 13.98
C ASP A 63 -14.23 9.09 12.64
N LEU A 64 -13.22 8.23 12.55
CA LEU A 64 -12.51 7.87 11.32
C LEU A 64 -12.44 6.35 11.20
N THR A 65 -12.90 5.81 10.07
CA THR A 65 -12.83 4.38 9.77
C THR A 65 -12.22 4.15 8.39
N ILE A 66 -11.63 2.98 8.18
CA ILE A 66 -11.10 2.56 6.88
C ILE A 66 -11.74 1.22 6.51
N LYS A 67 -12.37 1.17 5.35
CA LYS A 67 -12.91 -0.07 4.79
C LYS A 67 -11.97 -0.61 3.74
N VAL A 68 -11.45 -1.83 3.97
CA VAL A 68 -10.51 -2.49 3.06
C VAL A 68 -11.28 -3.26 1.97
N TYR A 69 -10.97 -2.97 0.72
CA TYR A 69 -11.49 -3.61 -0.47
C TYR A 69 -10.37 -4.44 -1.13
N ALA A 70 -10.26 -5.69 -0.70
CA ALA A 70 -9.21 -6.61 -1.15
C ALA A 70 -9.58 -7.35 -2.45
N GLY A 71 -8.59 -8.00 -3.07
CA GLY A 71 -8.77 -8.85 -4.26
C GLY A 71 -9.20 -8.10 -5.51
N GLY A 72 -8.98 -6.80 -5.57
CA GLY A 72 -9.38 -5.99 -6.73
C GLY A 72 -10.88 -5.72 -6.82
N THR A 73 -11.64 -5.78 -5.72
CA THR A 73 -13.09 -5.54 -5.71
C THR A 73 -13.50 -4.12 -6.17
N LEU A 74 -12.60 -3.13 -6.01
CA LEU A 74 -12.76 -1.79 -6.62
C LEU A 74 -12.09 -1.67 -7.99
N GLY A 75 -11.80 -2.80 -8.62
CA GLY A 75 -11.17 -2.92 -9.93
C GLY A 75 -9.89 -3.77 -9.89
N ALA A 76 -9.76 -4.65 -10.88
CA ALA A 76 -8.68 -5.63 -10.94
C ALA A 76 -7.30 -5.03 -11.19
N GLY A 77 -6.29 -5.76 -10.78
CA GLY A 77 -4.88 -5.56 -11.11
C GLY A 77 -4.16 -4.40 -10.44
N PRO A 78 -2.82 -4.44 -10.45
CA PRO A 78 -1.98 -3.42 -9.81
C PRO A 78 -1.82 -2.15 -10.65
N PHE A 79 -1.96 -2.21 -11.99
CA PHE A 79 -1.67 -1.11 -12.91
C PHE A 79 -2.63 0.08 -12.81
N GLN A 80 -3.81 -0.07 -12.21
CA GLN A 80 -4.80 0.99 -12.09
C GLN A 80 -4.84 1.61 -10.67
N GLN A 81 -4.06 1.12 -9.74
CA GLN A 81 -4.13 1.55 -8.33
C GLN A 81 -3.81 3.04 -8.16
N TYR A 82 -2.76 3.53 -8.82
CA TYR A 82 -2.40 4.95 -8.78
C TYR A 82 -3.55 5.83 -9.30
N LYS A 83 -4.12 5.46 -10.45
CA LYS A 83 -5.23 6.21 -11.05
C LYS A 83 -6.45 6.23 -10.15
N ARG A 84 -6.77 5.11 -9.48
CA ARG A 84 -7.89 5.04 -8.51
C ARG A 84 -7.75 6.03 -7.37
N ALA A 85 -6.53 6.19 -6.82
CA ALA A 85 -6.28 7.17 -5.79
C ALA A 85 -6.38 8.60 -6.33
N VAL A 86 -5.76 8.90 -7.48
CA VAL A 86 -5.80 10.25 -8.08
C VAL A 86 -7.23 10.67 -8.40
N GLU A 87 -8.04 9.78 -8.97
CA GLU A 87 -9.44 10.05 -9.38
C GLU A 87 -10.44 9.94 -8.21
N GLY A 88 -10.01 9.57 -7.00
CA GLY A 88 -10.89 9.45 -5.84
C GLY A 88 -11.86 8.26 -5.91
N VAL A 89 -11.63 7.28 -6.78
CA VAL A 89 -12.40 6.01 -6.80
C VAL A 89 -12.19 5.25 -5.49
N ALA A 90 -10.97 5.31 -4.97
CA ALA A 90 -10.62 4.92 -3.61
C ALA A 90 -9.88 6.08 -2.93
N ASP A 91 -10.13 6.27 -1.63
CA ASP A 91 -9.41 7.26 -0.83
C ASP A 91 -7.94 6.86 -0.66
N ILE A 92 -7.69 5.56 -0.43
CA ILE A 92 -6.36 4.97 -0.27
C ILE A 92 -6.20 3.84 -1.28
N ALA A 93 -5.04 3.72 -1.90
CA ALA A 93 -4.73 2.63 -2.81
C ALA A 93 -3.37 2.00 -2.46
N ASP A 94 -3.36 0.68 -2.39
CA ASP A 94 -2.15 -0.14 -2.26
C ASP A 94 -1.41 -0.16 -3.61
N ILE A 95 -0.14 0.20 -3.60
CA ILE A 95 0.70 0.26 -4.79
C ILE A 95 2.02 -0.48 -4.63
N CYS A 96 2.52 -1.00 -5.75
CA CYS A 96 3.94 -1.28 -5.90
C CYS A 96 4.48 -0.38 -7.01
N HIS A 97 5.50 0.41 -6.72
CA HIS A 97 5.97 1.51 -7.56
C HIS A 97 6.45 1.05 -8.93
N ALA A 98 6.94 -0.19 -9.05
CA ALA A 98 7.37 -0.75 -10.33
C ALA A 98 6.26 -0.81 -11.41
N PHE A 99 4.99 -0.90 -11.00
CA PHE A 99 3.86 -0.81 -11.94
C PHE A 99 3.59 0.61 -12.43
N HIS A 100 4.14 1.61 -11.73
CA HIS A 100 3.94 3.03 -11.97
C HIS A 100 5.26 3.78 -12.13
N ALA A 101 6.31 3.12 -12.65
CA ALA A 101 7.68 3.61 -12.68
C ALA A 101 7.86 4.99 -13.34
N LYS A 102 7.00 5.36 -14.29
CA LYS A 102 7.05 6.70 -14.92
C LYS A 102 6.63 7.81 -13.95
N VAL A 103 5.74 7.51 -13.02
CA VAL A 103 5.27 8.46 -11.99
C VAL A 103 6.29 8.54 -10.87
N PHE A 104 6.80 7.39 -10.41
CA PHE A 104 7.69 7.24 -9.26
C PHE A 104 9.16 7.09 -9.71
N ALA A 105 9.60 7.89 -10.66
CA ALA A 105 10.91 7.71 -11.30
C ALA A 105 12.09 7.84 -10.33
N ARG A 106 12.02 8.74 -9.35
CA ARG A 106 13.05 8.90 -8.31
C ARG A 106 13.02 7.74 -7.32
N THR A 107 11.82 7.32 -6.90
CA THR A 107 11.63 6.15 -6.03
C THR A 107 12.23 4.90 -6.67
N MET A 108 12.09 4.73 -7.98
CA MET A 108 12.66 3.60 -8.73
C MET A 108 14.20 3.57 -8.79
N LEU A 109 14.90 4.64 -8.45
CA LEU A 109 16.38 4.59 -8.33
C LEU A 109 16.82 3.68 -7.17
N THR A 110 15.97 3.42 -6.20
CA THR A 110 16.26 2.52 -5.07
C THR A 110 16.30 1.04 -5.45
N VAL A 111 15.80 0.67 -6.65
CA VAL A 111 15.82 -0.73 -7.12
C VAL A 111 17.10 -1.12 -7.85
N LEU A 112 17.96 -0.15 -8.12
CA LEU A 112 19.20 -0.39 -8.87
C LEU A 112 20.10 -1.41 -8.14
N PRO A 113 20.85 -2.21 -8.90
CA PRO A 113 21.82 -3.13 -8.33
C PRO A 113 22.81 -2.41 -7.40
N GLY A 114 22.98 -2.96 -6.18
CA GLY A 114 23.87 -2.37 -5.17
C GLY A 114 23.21 -1.26 -4.31
N ALA A 115 22.02 -0.79 -4.65
CA ALA A 115 21.34 0.25 -3.87
C ALA A 115 20.97 -0.21 -2.47
N SER A 116 20.71 -1.50 -2.27
CA SER A 116 20.31 -2.06 -0.96
C SER A 116 20.77 -3.50 -0.81
N THR A 117 20.93 -3.94 0.44
CA THR A 117 21.41 -5.28 0.81
C THR A 117 20.29 -6.17 1.39
N SER A 118 19.19 -5.58 1.85
CA SER A 118 18.04 -6.29 2.40
C SER A 118 16.76 -5.45 2.25
N ALA A 119 15.59 -6.05 2.49
CA ALA A 119 14.31 -5.33 2.50
C ALA A 119 14.29 -4.22 3.56
N SER A 120 14.83 -4.51 4.75
CA SER A 120 14.90 -3.52 5.85
C SER A 120 15.84 -2.37 5.50
N ASP A 121 17.02 -2.65 4.91
CA ASP A 121 17.94 -1.62 4.42
C ASP A 121 17.27 -0.77 3.33
N ALA A 122 16.62 -1.41 2.37
CA ALA A 122 15.89 -0.72 1.29
C ALA A 122 14.77 0.18 1.84
N THR A 123 13.98 -0.32 2.80
CA THR A 123 12.93 0.45 3.47
C THR A 123 13.50 1.65 4.22
N THR A 124 14.58 1.44 4.98
CA THR A 124 15.26 2.52 5.71
C THR A 124 15.77 3.60 4.77
N ARG A 125 16.38 3.21 3.64
CA ARG A 125 16.86 4.14 2.61
C ARG A 125 15.74 4.93 1.97
N LEU A 126 14.62 4.29 1.63
CA LEU A 126 13.41 4.97 1.12
C LEU A 126 12.98 6.10 2.05
N TRP A 127 12.90 5.84 3.36
CA TRP A 127 12.50 6.86 4.33
C TRP A 127 13.56 7.94 4.54
N ASN A 128 14.84 7.61 4.45
CA ASN A 128 15.91 8.60 4.56
C ASN A 128 15.93 9.59 3.39
N ILE A 129 15.51 9.16 2.20
CA ILE A 129 15.41 10.02 1.01
C ILE A 129 13.99 10.53 0.75
N ALA A 130 13.01 10.22 1.60
CA ALA A 130 11.61 10.61 1.40
C ALA A 130 11.40 12.09 1.04
N PRO A 131 12.11 13.07 1.64
CA PRO A 131 12.00 14.47 1.22
C PRO A 131 12.39 14.71 -0.26
N MET A 132 13.33 13.92 -0.80
CA MET A 132 13.78 14.02 -2.20
C MET A 132 12.78 13.39 -3.18
N LEU A 133 11.85 12.56 -2.67
CA LEU A 133 10.83 11.87 -3.45
C LEU A 133 9.53 12.69 -3.59
N ALA A 134 9.46 13.89 -3.03
CA ALA A 134 8.23 14.70 -3.00
C ALA A 134 7.59 14.89 -4.38
N ASP A 135 8.40 15.03 -5.44
CA ASP A 135 7.88 15.19 -6.80
C ASP A 135 7.16 13.93 -7.32
N ASP A 136 7.59 12.74 -6.89
CA ASP A 136 6.95 11.48 -7.27
C ASP A 136 5.55 11.37 -6.64
N TYR A 137 5.32 12.05 -5.51
CA TYR A 137 4.05 12.04 -4.75
C TYR A 137 3.23 13.34 -4.90
N LYS A 138 3.59 14.21 -5.86
CA LYS A 138 2.93 15.52 -6.01
C LYS A 138 1.42 15.46 -6.21
N GLU A 139 0.87 14.40 -6.80
CA GLU A 139 -0.56 14.22 -7.05
C GLU A 139 -1.29 13.40 -5.97
N VAL A 140 -0.55 12.82 -5.02
CA VAL A 140 -1.08 11.96 -3.98
C VAL A 140 -0.41 12.25 -2.64
N HIS A 141 -1.03 11.82 -1.54
CA HIS A 141 -0.40 11.79 -0.22
C HIS A 141 0.25 10.42 0.00
N ASN A 142 1.50 10.40 0.46
CA ASN A 142 2.19 9.16 0.79
C ASN A 142 1.74 8.65 2.16
N VAL A 143 1.05 7.52 2.21
CA VAL A 143 0.56 6.92 3.45
C VAL A 143 1.67 6.14 4.15
N TYR A 144 2.36 5.28 3.43
CA TYR A 144 3.58 4.62 3.90
C TYR A 144 4.32 3.97 2.73
N MET A 145 5.61 3.70 2.95
CA MET A 145 6.49 3.03 1.98
C MET A 145 7.27 1.92 2.65
N TYR A 146 7.44 0.82 1.96
CA TYR A 146 8.33 -0.26 2.34
C TYR A 146 8.93 -0.90 1.10
N SER A 147 9.98 -1.68 1.26
CA SER A 147 10.52 -2.50 0.19
C SER A 147 10.20 -3.96 0.44
N VAL A 148 9.72 -4.66 -0.59
CA VAL A 148 9.67 -6.12 -0.54
C VAL A 148 11.08 -6.70 -0.59
N SER A 149 11.24 -7.95 -0.15
CA SER A 149 12.54 -8.62 -0.24
C SER A 149 13.00 -8.76 -1.68
N GLN A 150 14.30 -8.90 -1.85
CA GLN A 150 14.91 -9.13 -3.17
C GLN A 150 14.20 -10.27 -3.89
N ALA A 151 13.95 -10.06 -5.19
CA ALA A 151 13.39 -11.11 -6.03
C ALA A 151 14.36 -12.28 -6.15
N VAL A 152 13.78 -13.47 -6.22
CA VAL A 152 14.46 -14.72 -6.60
C VAL A 152 13.93 -15.15 -7.97
N LEU A 153 14.73 -15.88 -8.72
CA LEU A 153 14.27 -16.51 -9.97
C LEU A 153 13.67 -17.88 -9.65
N THR A 154 12.37 -17.97 -9.83
CA THR A 154 11.63 -19.21 -9.63
C THR A 154 11.32 -19.84 -10.98
N SER A 155 11.70 -21.09 -11.20
CA SER A 155 11.59 -21.80 -12.47
C SER A 155 10.95 -23.19 -12.29
N ARG A 156 10.20 -23.59 -13.31
CA ARG A 156 9.63 -24.94 -13.41
C ARG A 156 10.68 -26.01 -13.75
N ASP A 157 11.56 -25.73 -14.70
CA ASP A 157 12.36 -26.77 -15.33
C ASP A 157 13.87 -26.52 -15.31
N LYS A 158 14.34 -25.29 -15.02
CA LYS A 158 15.74 -24.90 -15.17
C LYS A 158 16.31 -24.26 -13.90
N ALA A 159 17.40 -24.82 -13.39
CA ALA A 159 18.22 -24.15 -12.37
C ALA A 159 19.15 -23.12 -13.01
N ILE A 160 19.24 -21.93 -12.41
CA ILE A 160 20.20 -20.90 -12.79
C ILE A 160 21.35 -20.92 -11.79
N ARG A 161 22.56 -21.17 -12.28
CA ARG A 161 23.81 -21.21 -11.49
C ARG A 161 24.70 -20.04 -11.81
N ASN A 162 24.62 -19.51 -13.05
CA ASN A 162 25.40 -18.39 -13.56
C ASN A 162 24.52 -17.45 -14.35
N VAL A 163 24.93 -16.20 -14.52
CA VAL A 163 24.20 -15.21 -15.32
C VAL A 163 24.09 -15.66 -16.79
N SER A 164 25.10 -16.38 -17.33
CA SER A 164 25.04 -16.93 -18.68
C SER A 164 23.92 -17.94 -18.93
N ASP A 165 23.42 -18.61 -17.86
CA ASP A 165 22.28 -19.52 -17.96
C ASP A 165 20.97 -18.80 -18.29
N LEU A 166 20.93 -17.47 -18.11
CA LEU A 166 19.75 -16.63 -18.38
C LEU A 166 19.62 -16.23 -19.86
N LYS A 167 20.63 -16.50 -20.68
CA LYS A 167 20.60 -16.10 -22.10
C LYS A 167 19.38 -16.68 -22.80
N GLY A 168 18.51 -15.78 -23.32
CA GLY A 168 17.29 -16.12 -24.03
C GLY A 168 16.14 -16.66 -23.17
N VAL A 169 16.32 -16.75 -21.84
CA VAL A 169 15.27 -17.20 -20.91
C VAL A 169 14.20 -16.13 -20.77
N LYS A 170 12.93 -16.51 -20.91
CA LYS A 170 11.79 -15.61 -20.73
C LYS A 170 11.49 -15.47 -19.22
N VAL A 171 11.71 -14.27 -18.68
CA VAL A 171 11.56 -13.98 -17.26
C VAL A 171 10.40 -13.02 -17.04
N LEU A 172 9.35 -13.49 -16.36
CA LEU A 172 8.26 -12.61 -15.92
C LEU A 172 8.78 -11.61 -14.87
N THR A 173 8.50 -10.34 -15.10
CA THR A 173 8.81 -9.25 -14.18
C THR A 173 7.55 -8.51 -13.75
N PRO A 174 7.47 -8.06 -12.47
CA PRO A 174 6.35 -7.23 -12.01
C PRO A 174 6.46 -5.82 -12.61
N GLY A 175 5.83 -5.64 -13.76
CA GLY A 175 5.88 -4.39 -14.52
C GLY A 175 7.17 -4.22 -15.33
N ALA A 176 7.20 -3.13 -16.12
CA ALA A 176 8.28 -2.84 -17.06
C ALA A 176 9.57 -2.30 -16.41
N ALA A 177 9.49 -1.85 -15.15
CA ALA A 177 10.63 -1.22 -14.47
C ALA A 177 11.84 -2.13 -14.32
N PHE A 178 11.63 -3.44 -14.19
CA PHE A 178 12.72 -4.42 -14.06
C PHE A 178 13.25 -4.96 -15.39
N ALA A 179 12.58 -4.64 -16.49
CA ALA A 179 12.95 -5.16 -17.80
C ALA A 179 14.41 -4.80 -18.21
N PRO A 180 14.92 -3.57 -17.98
CA PRO A 180 16.32 -3.25 -18.29
C PRO A 180 17.32 -4.08 -17.48
N ILE A 181 17.04 -4.35 -16.20
CA ILE A 181 17.90 -5.14 -15.32
C ILE A 181 17.96 -6.58 -15.80
N VAL A 182 16.79 -7.17 -16.06
CA VAL A 182 16.65 -8.57 -16.54
C VAL A 182 17.27 -8.70 -17.95
N GLY A 183 17.09 -7.71 -18.82
CA GLY A 183 17.71 -7.66 -20.14
C GLY A 183 19.24 -7.60 -20.07
N ALA A 184 19.81 -6.88 -19.11
CA ALA A 184 21.26 -6.80 -18.91
C ALA A 184 21.86 -8.16 -18.49
N TRP A 185 21.07 -9.06 -17.92
CA TRP A 185 21.49 -10.45 -17.66
C TRP A 185 21.44 -11.34 -18.91
N GLY A 186 21.00 -10.83 -20.06
CA GLY A 186 20.81 -11.57 -21.31
C GLY A 186 19.50 -12.34 -21.39
N ALA A 187 18.61 -12.17 -20.41
CA ALA A 187 17.28 -12.76 -20.41
C ALA A 187 16.30 -11.92 -21.24
N SER A 188 15.15 -12.50 -21.57
CA SER A 188 14.03 -11.83 -22.24
C SER A 188 12.97 -11.45 -21.21
N PRO A 189 12.87 -10.20 -20.78
CA PRO A 189 11.89 -9.77 -19.79
C PRO A 189 10.49 -9.80 -20.39
N VAL A 190 9.53 -10.32 -19.60
CA VAL A 190 8.10 -10.36 -19.95
C VAL A 190 7.33 -9.64 -18.83
N PRO A 191 7.05 -8.33 -18.97
CA PRO A 191 6.23 -7.59 -18.03
C PRO A 191 4.78 -8.13 -18.06
N MET A 192 4.28 -8.56 -16.90
CA MET A 192 2.96 -9.21 -16.82
C MET A 192 2.29 -8.89 -15.47
N ASP A 193 0.95 -9.06 -15.41
CA ASP A 193 0.21 -8.96 -14.17
C ASP A 193 0.53 -10.13 -13.24
N LEU A 194 0.59 -9.86 -11.94
CA LEU A 194 0.87 -10.88 -10.92
C LEU A 194 -0.19 -11.98 -10.87
N ASN A 195 -1.43 -11.68 -11.22
CA ASN A 195 -2.51 -12.66 -11.25
C ASN A 195 -2.35 -13.71 -12.37
N GLU A 196 -1.56 -13.41 -13.40
CA GLU A 196 -1.31 -14.30 -14.53
C GLU A 196 -0.08 -15.18 -14.32
N MET A 197 0.77 -14.89 -13.34
CA MET A 197 2.09 -15.52 -13.20
C MET A 197 2.06 -17.02 -12.99
N PHE A 198 1.09 -17.53 -12.20
CA PHE A 198 0.95 -18.96 -11.96
C PHE A 198 0.67 -19.71 -13.27
N ASN A 199 -0.30 -19.22 -14.04
CA ASN A 199 -0.66 -19.83 -15.33
C ASN A 199 0.48 -19.65 -16.35
N ALA A 200 1.11 -18.47 -16.42
CA ALA A 200 2.19 -18.21 -17.35
C ALA A 200 3.40 -19.15 -17.12
N LEU A 201 3.74 -19.38 -15.84
CA LEU A 201 4.83 -20.30 -15.49
C LEU A 201 4.41 -21.76 -15.73
N SER A 202 3.19 -22.17 -15.35
CA SER A 202 2.71 -23.56 -15.48
C SER A 202 2.59 -23.97 -16.94
N THR A 203 2.15 -23.08 -17.83
CA THR A 203 1.96 -23.36 -19.26
C THR A 203 3.23 -23.14 -20.09
N GLY A 204 4.30 -22.54 -19.52
CA GLY A 204 5.54 -22.27 -20.24
C GLY A 204 5.49 -21.02 -21.13
N VAL A 205 4.51 -20.14 -20.96
CA VAL A 205 4.52 -18.81 -21.57
C VAL A 205 5.77 -18.03 -21.14
N VAL A 206 6.17 -18.21 -19.88
CA VAL A 206 7.45 -17.76 -19.33
C VAL A 206 8.21 -18.97 -18.75
N ASP A 207 9.54 -18.88 -18.75
CA ASP A 207 10.41 -19.93 -18.20
C ASP A 207 10.65 -19.72 -16.71
N MET A 208 10.63 -18.48 -16.27
CA MET A 208 10.90 -18.05 -14.89
C MET A 208 10.04 -16.88 -14.46
N VAL A 209 9.94 -16.73 -13.14
CA VAL A 209 9.31 -15.58 -12.49
C VAL A 209 10.32 -14.91 -11.56
N ALA A 210 10.51 -13.59 -11.68
CA ALA A 210 11.38 -12.79 -10.82
C ALA A 210 10.53 -12.09 -9.75
N LEU A 211 10.29 -12.73 -8.63
CA LEU A 211 9.50 -12.22 -7.50
C LEU A 211 10.14 -12.58 -6.17
N PRO A 212 9.77 -11.90 -5.07
CA PRO A 212 10.19 -12.28 -3.73
C PRO A 212 9.86 -13.75 -3.41
N ALA A 213 10.69 -14.39 -2.57
CA ALA A 213 10.49 -15.79 -2.17
C ALA A 213 9.13 -16.05 -1.48
N THR A 214 8.48 -15.00 -0.97
CA THR A 214 7.11 -15.07 -0.43
C THR A 214 6.08 -15.49 -1.47
N SER A 215 6.37 -15.35 -2.77
CA SER A 215 5.50 -15.82 -3.86
C SER A 215 5.46 -17.35 -3.99
N LEU A 216 6.38 -18.05 -3.35
CA LEU A 216 6.39 -19.52 -3.31
C LEU A 216 5.22 -20.08 -2.47
N THR A 217 4.76 -19.33 -1.48
CA THR A 217 3.68 -19.71 -0.56
C THR A 217 2.35 -19.06 -0.94
N PRO A 218 1.23 -19.45 -0.30
CA PRO A 218 -0.04 -18.73 -0.49
C PRO A 218 0.11 -17.22 -0.28
N PRO A 219 -0.62 -16.41 -1.07
CA PRO A 219 -1.66 -16.82 -2.02
C PRO A 219 -1.16 -17.20 -3.42
N PHE A 220 0.11 -16.96 -3.74
CA PHE A 220 0.64 -17.13 -5.10
C PHE A 220 1.05 -18.57 -5.44
N ARG A 221 1.46 -19.35 -4.44
CA ARG A 221 1.63 -20.81 -4.51
C ARG A 221 2.61 -21.31 -5.59
N LEU A 222 3.60 -20.51 -5.99
CA LEU A 222 4.53 -20.90 -7.06
C LEU A 222 5.34 -22.17 -6.75
N ALA A 223 5.50 -22.53 -5.46
CA ALA A 223 6.15 -23.79 -5.07
C ALA A 223 5.42 -25.05 -5.57
N GLU A 224 4.14 -24.95 -5.94
CA GLU A 224 3.39 -26.11 -6.46
C GLU A 224 3.80 -26.51 -7.88
N ILE A 225 4.36 -25.56 -8.63
CA ILE A 225 4.76 -25.77 -10.03
C ILE A 225 6.26 -25.58 -10.28
N ALA A 226 6.96 -24.93 -9.34
CA ALA A 226 8.38 -24.65 -9.47
C ALA A 226 9.24 -25.75 -8.86
N LYS A 227 10.30 -26.13 -9.56
CA LYS A 227 11.32 -27.09 -9.07
C LYS A 227 12.58 -26.41 -8.59
N TYR A 228 12.84 -25.17 -9.06
CA TYR A 228 14.09 -24.47 -8.79
C TYR A 228 13.82 -23.04 -8.34
N THR A 229 14.64 -22.58 -7.41
CA THR A 229 14.71 -21.17 -6.99
C THR A 229 16.17 -20.76 -6.92
N SER A 230 16.55 -19.76 -7.70
CA SER A 230 17.92 -19.20 -7.73
C SER A 230 17.95 -17.86 -7.04
N ARG A 231 18.98 -17.65 -6.21
CA ARG A 231 19.23 -16.43 -5.41
C ARG A 231 20.55 -15.80 -5.82
N GLY A 232 20.83 -14.63 -5.27
CA GLY A 232 22.13 -13.95 -5.42
C GLY A 232 22.19 -12.97 -6.59
N LEU A 233 21.06 -12.69 -7.25
CA LEU A 233 21.00 -11.60 -8.22
C LEU A 233 20.99 -10.26 -7.51
N SER A 234 21.76 -9.30 -8.03
CA SER A 234 21.79 -7.96 -7.46
C SER A 234 20.58 -7.13 -7.92
N GLY A 235 20.02 -6.30 -7.02
CA GLY A 235 18.87 -5.45 -7.32
C GLY A 235 17.53 -6.15 -7.13
N LEU A 236 16.48 -5.61 -7.78
CA LEU A 236 15.10 -6.12 -7.74
C LEU A 236 14.42 -6.08 -6.35
N PHE A 237 14.80 -5.12 -5.52
CA PHE A 237 14.02 -4.73 -4.35
C PHE A 237 12.90 -3.79 -4.80
N ASN A 238 11.65 -4.24 -4.79
CA ASN A 238 10.54 -3.43 -5.26
C ASN A 238 9.97 -2.57 -4.14
N PRO A 239 10.02 -1.24 -4.23
CA PRO A 239 9.30 -0.38 -3.30
C PRO A 239 7.80 -0.54 -3.51
N CYS A 240 7.07 -0.75 -2.42
CA CYS A 240 5.62 -0.82 -2.36
C CYS A 240 5.13 0.05 -1.20
N GLY A 241 3.82 0.23 -1.09
CA GLY A 241 3.22 1.02 -0.03
C GLY A 241 1.76 1.34 -0.29
N ALA A 242 1.27 2.37 0.37
CA ALA A 242 -0.05 2.91 0.13
C ALA A 242 0.04 4.42 -0.12
N ILE A 243 -0.80 4.88 -1.03
CA ILE A 243 -0.98 6.30 -1.36
C ILE A 243 -2.43 6.69 -1.11
N MET A 244 -2.67 7.95 -0.82
CA MET A 244 -4.01 8.49 -0.57
C MET A 244 -4.31 9.63 -1.52
N ASN A 245 -5.56 9.75 -1.94
CA ASN A 245 -6.07 10.91 -2.66
C ASN A 245 -5.83 12.18 -1.82
N LYS A 246 -5.29 13.22 -2.45
CA LYS A 246 -4.96 14.47 -1.74
C LYS A 246 -6.17 15.18 -1.16
N GLU A 247 -7.28 15.19 -1.88
CA GLU A 247 -8.51 15.83 -1.42
C GLU A 247 -9.12 15.06 -0.26
N SER A 248 -9.09 13.71 -0.32
CA SER A 248 -9.54 12.87 0.78
C SER A 248 -8.71 13.11 2.06
N TYR A 249 -7.38 13.25 1.94
CA TYR A 249 -6.53 13.59 3.08
C TYR A 249 -6.77 15.03 3.56
N ALA A 250 -6.90 15.99 2.64
CA ALA A 250 -7.17 17.40 2.99
C ALA A 250 -8.51 17.58 3.73
N ALA A 251 -9.51 16.77 3.36
CA ALA A 251 -10.86 16.79 3.96
C ALA A 251 -10.93 16.18 5.38
N LEU A 252 -9.86 15.53 5.86
CA LEU A 252 -9.79 15.06 7.25
C LEU A 252 -9.70 16.26 8.19
N THR A 253 -10.41 16.20 9.32
CA THR A 253 -10.26 17.17 10.40
C THR A 253 -8.86 17.10 11.02
N PRO A 254 -8.40 18.14 11.74
CA PRO A 254 -7.10 18.10 12.42
C PRO A 254 -6.94 16.89 13.36
N SER A 255 -8.01 16.51 14.08
CA SER A 255 -8.02 15.33 14.95
C SER A 255 -7.89 14.03 14.16
N GLN A 256 -8.65 13.88 13.06
CA GLN A 256 -8.58 12.72 12.18
C GLN A 256 -7.19 12.59 11.52
N LYS A 257 -6.59 13.69 11.07
CA LYS A 257 -5.21 13.71 10.53
C LYS A 257 -4.21 13.23 11.57
N ALA A 258 -4.28 13.76 12.79
CA ALA A 258 -3.35 13.38 13.86
C ALA A 258 -3.43 11.87 14.18
N ILE A 259 -4.64 11.29 14.19
CA ILE A 259 -4.83 9.85 14.40
C ILE A 259 -4.33 9.07 13.18
N PHE A 260 -4.69 9.47 11.96
CA PHE A 260 -4.24 8.84 10.74
C PHE A 260 -2.71 8.81 10.64
N ASP A 261 -2.06 9.95 10.84
CA ASP A 261 -0.60 10.09 10.76
C ASP A 261 0.13 9.30 11.86
N LYS A 262 -0.50 9.11 13.04
CA LYS A 262 0.05 8.27 14.12
C LYS A 262 0.19 6.81 13.70
N HIS A 263 -0.77 6.28 12.92
CA HIS A 263 -0.84 4.88 12.51
C HIS A 263 -0.29 4.64 11.09
N THR A 264 0.29 5.64 10.47
CA THR A 264 0.83 5.60 9.10
C THR A 264 2.27 6.13 9.05
N GLY A 265 2.81 6.30 7.87
CA GLY A 265 4.16 6.84 7.71
C GLY A 265 5.26 5.84 8.05
N LYS A 266 6.39 6.37 8.54
CA LYS A 266 7.60 5.57 8.85
C LYS A 266 7.38 4.56 9.98
N SER A 267 6.45 4.82 10.88
CA SER A 267 6.15 3.93 12.02
C SER A 267 5.51 2.63 11.60
N LEU A 268 4.85 2.59 10.44
CA LEU A 268 4.19 1.41 9.90
C LEU A 268 5.13 0.55 9.03
N ALA A 269 6.25 1.09 8.55
CA ALA A 269 7.12 0.47 7.54
C ALA A 269 8.14 -0.56 8.07
#